data_516ee169beb17ee1fab34ce45684ede9
#
_entry.id   516ee169beb17ee1fab34ce45684ede9
#
_cell.length_a   1.000
_cell.length_b   1.000
_cell.length_c   1.000
_cell.angle_alpha   90.00
_cell.angle_beta   90.00
_cell.angle_gamma   90.00
#
_symmetry.space_group_name_H-M   'P 1'
#
loop_
_entity.id
_entity.type
_entity.pdbx_description
1 polymer ?
#
loop_
_entity_poly.entity_id
_entity_poly.type
_entity_poly.pdbx_seq_one_letter_code
_entity_poly.pdbx_strand_id
1 'polypeptide(L)'
;MKRVKNPELKLLAEQLPPMALSSRQDKTVKNYLAGFQKWKQWCNKYDEIIPLPAESHFIALYLLELSNSSNSHAPVSLAFYSISWAHRSAGLNDPTKGDLPKMVREAAVRKLGQGNNKKEPISSQTLSMIIQKYANVDSDLMELRIAAICLLSFTAFLRYDELSTIKYCDVLFGKGYMKIFLESSKTDVYRVGEWVYVSSLDSPNCPVKIVKRYLRKAGFDSYTEDFIFRGITRNKNKHKRKLKTSNKPISYSTVRSLLLEVFRSVGKDPSVLGTHSLRKGGATAAARNAVEDRLFKKHGRWRSDKSKDKYVKENLTQKLFVSKNLGL
;
A
#
# COMPACT_ATOMS: atom_id res chain seq x y z
N MET A 1 -9.59 10.10 -34.11
CA MET A 1 -9.08 11.48 -34.19
C MET A 1 -8.76 11.97 -35.60
N LYS A 2 -8.47 11.10 -36.60
CA LYS A 2 -8.20 11.52 -38.01
C LYS A 2 -9.29 12.35 -38.72
N ARG A 3 -10.50 12.44 -38.15
CA ARG A 3 -11.66 13.17 -38.74
C ARG A 3 -11.87 14.60 -38.23
N VAL A 4 -11.05 15.07 -37.26
CA VAL A 4 -11.19 16.41 -36.71
C VAL A 4 -10.46 17.40 -37.63
N LYS A 5 -11.21 18.27 -38.32
CA LYS A 5 -10.66 19.26 -39.27
C LYS A 5 -10.48 20.65 -38.66
N ASN A 6 -11.38 21.05 -37.74
CA ASN A 6 -11.31 22.35 -37.09
C ASN A 6 -10.05 22.48 -36.22
N PRO A 7 -9.28 23.59 -36.35
CA PRO A 7 -8.02 23.78 -35.62
C PRO A 7 -8.17 23.76 -34.08
N GLU A 8 -9.21 24.37 -33.55
CA GLU A 8 -9.45 24.41 -32.10
C GLU A 8 -9.76 23.00 -31.56
N LEU A 9 -10.58 22.22 -32.29
CA LEU A 9 -10.87 20.83 -31.95
C LEU A 9 -9.62 19.92 -32.07
N LYS A 10 -8.68 20.23 -32.98
CA LYS A 10 -7.39 19.52 -33.05
C LYS A 10 -6.58 19.72 -31.77
N LEU A 11 -6.45 20.96 -31.30
CA LEU A 11 -5.76 21.27 -30.03
C LEU A 11 -6.39 20.53 -28.84
N LEU A 12 -7.71 20.48 -28.77
CA LEU A 12 -8.40 19.70 -27.74
C LEU A 12 -8.17 18.19 -27.90
N ALA A 13 -8.15 17.69 -29.13
CA ALA A 13 -7.90 16.28 -29.42
C ALA A 13 -6.48 15.85 -29.02
N GLU A 14 -5.49 16.73 -29.10
CA GLU A 14 -4.12 16.48 -28.64
C GLU A 14 -4.03 16.42 -27.11
N GLN A 15 -4.89 17.14 -26.38
CA GLN A 15 -4.95 17.12 -24.93
C GLN A 15 -5.73 15.91 -24.36
N LEU A 16 -6.58 15.25 -25.16
CA LEU A 16 -7.39 14.11 -24.71
C LEU A 16 -6.57 12.92 -24.20
N PRO A 17 -5.47 12.45 -24.87
CA PRO A 17 -4.70 11.31 -24.39
C PRO A 17 -4.07 11.53 -22.99
N PRO A 18 -3.35 12.63 -22.72
CA PRO A 18 -2.81 12.88 -21.38
C PRO A 18 -3.93 13.04 -20.33
N MET A 19 -5.06 13.68 -20.66
CA MET A 19 -6.21 13.79 -19.76
C MET A 19 -6.81 12.42 -19.47
N ALA A 20 -6.99 11.57 -20.47
CA ALA A 20 -7.50 10.21 -20.29
C ALA A 20 -6.57 9.36 -19.41
N LEU A 21 -5.24 9.52 -19.55
CA LEU A 21 -4.25 8.85 -18.72
C LEU A 21 -4.36 9.30 -17.25
N SER A 22 -4.59 10.59 -16.99
CA SER A 22 -4.74 11.14 -15.65
C SER A 22 -6.01 10.67 -14.91
N SER A 23 -6.94 10.01 -15.60
CA SER A 23 -8.11 9.35 -14.97
C SER A 23 -7.73 8.21 -14.01
N ARG A 24 -6.49 7.77 -14.03
CA ARG A 24 -5.92 6.74 -13.15
C ARG A 24 -4.70 7.29 -12.40
N GLN A 25 -4.41 6.69 -11.24
CA GLN A 25 -3.19 7.01 -10.50
C GLN A 25 -1.95 6.69 -11.33
N ASP A 26 -0.94 7.56 -11.31
CA ASP A 26 0.30 7.45 -12.08
C ASP A 26 0.98 6.07 -11.97
N LYS A 27 0.99 5.50 -10.77
CA LYS A 27 1.53 4.15 -10.52
C LYS A 27 0.77 3.07 -11.29
N THR A 28 -0.55 3.20 -11.41
CA THR A 28 -1.39 2.28 -12.20
C THR A 28 -1.12 2.45 -13.68
N VAL A 29 -1.04 3.68 -14.16
CA VAL A 29 -0.70 3.99 -15.55
C VAL A 29 0.66 3.42 -15.93
N LYS A 30 1.70 3.66 -15.10
CA LYS A 30 3.05 3.12 -15.31
C LYS A 30 3.05 1.59 -15.38
N ASN A 31 2.32 0.93 -14.49
CA ASN A 31 2.21 -0.54 -14.50
C ASN A 31 1.50 -1.05 -15.75
N TYR A 32 0.43 -0.39 -16.20
CA TYR A 32 -0.29 -0.79 -17.40
C TYR A 32 0.52 -0.52 -18.68
N LEU A 33 1.24 0.58 -18.76
CA LEU A 33 2.17 0.86 -19.85
C LEU A 33 3.26 -0.22 -19.93
N ALA A 34 3.88 -0.57 -18.81
CA ALA A 34 4.88 -1.63 -18.75
C ALA A 34 4.31 -3.00 -19.13
N GLY A 35 3.08 -3.32 -18.68
CA GLY A 35 2.40 -4.55 -19.07
C GLY A 35 2.06 -4.60 -20.55
N PHE A 36 1.60 -3.50 -21.12
CA PHE A 36 1.31 -3.39 -22.55
C PHE A 36 2.58 -3.45 -23.41
N GLN A 37 3.69 -2.85 -22.93
CA GLN A 37 4.97 -2.95 -23.61
C GLN A 37 5.48 -4.41 -23.71
N LYS A 38 5.29 -5.21 -22.65
CA LYS A 38 5.60 -6.65 -22.69
C LYS A 38 4.75 -7.40 -23.71
N TRP A 39 3.46 -7.08 -23.81
CA TRP A 39 2.57 -7.60 -24.84
C TRP A 39 3.11 -7.26 -26.24
N LYS A 40 3.46 -6.00 -26.51
CA LYS A 40 4.07 -5.58 -27.81
C LYS A 40 5.35 -6.36 -28.12
N GLN A 41 6.22 -6.52 -27.12
CA GLN A 41 7.46 -7.30 -27.30
C GLN A 41 7.18 -8.76 -27.64
N TRP A 42 6.11 -9.35 -27.06
CA TRP A 42 5.71 -10.70 -27.39
C TRP A 42 5.13 -10.78 -28.81
N CYS A 43 4.28 -9.87 -29.21
CA CYS A 43 3.74 -9.81 -30.58
C CYS A 43 4.84 -9.72 -31.65
N ASN A 44 5.89 -8.94 -31.37
CA ASN A 44 7.00 -8.76 -32.32
C ASN A 44 7.80 -10.06 -32.62
N LYS A 45 7.50 -11.15 -31.96
CA LYS A 45 8.08 -12.47 -32.28
C LYS A 45 7.34 -13.17 -33.41
N TYR A 46 6.18 -12.66 -33.81
CA TYR A 46 5.26 -13.30 -34.75
C TYR A 46 4.73 -12.25 -35.73
N ASP A 47 4.97 -12.46 -37.01
CA ASP A 47 4.64 -11.50 -38.09
C ASP A 47 3.11 -11.32 -38.26
N GLU A 48 2.34 -12.34 -37.88
CA GLU A 48 0.87 -12.35 -37.99
C GLU A 48 0.13 -11.57 -36.90
N ILE A 49 0.82 -11.14 -35.83
CA ILE A 49 0.16 -10.54 -34.65
C ILE A 49 0.28 -9.02 -34.66
N ILE A 50 -0.85 -8.36 -34.76
CA ILE A 50 -0.95 -6.91 -34.59
C ILE A 50 -1.23 -6.60 -33.11
N PRO A 51 -0.35 -5.83 -32.43
CA PRO A 51 -0.52 -5.58 -31.01
C PRO A 51 -1.68 -4.62 -30.68
N LEU A 52 -2.12 -3.78 -31.63
CA LEU A 52 -3.20 -2.78 -31.45
C LEU A 52 -3.77 -2.35 -32.82
N PRO A 53 -5.06 -2.66 -33.16
CA PRO A 53 -5.97 -3.50 -32.38
C PRO A 53 -5.53 -4.97 -32.36
N ALA A 54 -5.68 -5.63 -31.22
CA ALA A 54 -5.34 -7.03 -31.08
C ALA A 54 -6.58 -7.91 -31.23
N GLU A 55 -6.36 -9.14 -31.72
CA GLU A 55 -7.40 -10.15 -31.77
C GLU A 55 -7.45 -10.97 -30.47
N SER A 56 -8.68 -11.36 -30.07
CA SER A 56 -8.96 -11.99 -28.79
C SER A 56 -8.20 -13.32 -28.60
N HIS A 57 -8.06 -14.13 -29.65
CA HIS A 57 -7.38 -15.43 -29.58
C HIS A 57 -5.87 -15.30 -29.34
N PHE A 58 -5.18 -14.32 -29.92
CA PHE A 58 -3.75 -14.08 -29.65
C PHE A 58 -3.51 -13.63 -28.21
N ILE A 59 -4.46 -12.87 -27.62
CA ILE A 59 -4.39 -12.54 -26.20
C ILE A 59 -4.49 -13.79 -25.34
N ALA A 60 -5.41 -14.70 -25.67
CA ALA A 60 -5.55 -15.97 -24.94
C ALA A 60 -4.24 -16.80 -25.00
N LEU A 61 -3.58 -16.87 -26.14
CA LEU A 61 -2.29 -17.57 -26.30
C LEU A 61 -1.19 -16.91 -25.44
N TYR A 62 -1.08 -15.58 -25.46
CA TYR A 62 -0.13 -14.85 -24.62
C TYR A 62 -0.37 -15.09 -23.12
N LEU A 63 -1.64 -15.02 -22.68
CA LEU A 63 -1.98 -15.28 -21.28
C LEU A 63 -1.68 -16.72 -20.87
N LEU A 64 -1.86 -17.70 -21.78
CA LEU A 64 -1.52 -19.10 -21.57
C LEU A 64 0.00 -19.28 -21.39
N GLU A 65 0.81 -18.67 -22.27
CA GLU A 65 2.29 -18.68 -22.15
C GLU A 65 2.74 -18.09 -20.82
N LEU A 66 2.19 -16.94 -20.44
CA LEU A 66 2.46 -16.35 -19.13
C LEU A 66 2.04 -17.24 -17.96
N SER A 67 0.91 -17.95 -18.08
CA SER A 67 0.45 -18.87 -17.05
C SER A 67 1.39 -20.07 -16.88
N ASN A 68 1.96 -20.57 -17.98
CA ASN A 68 2.89 -21.69 -17.95
C ASN A 68 4.28 -21.32 -17.42
N SER A 69 4.70 -20.07 -17.61
CA SER A 69 6.01 -19.56 -17.19
C SER A 69 6.01 -18.86 -15.83
N SER A 70 4.86 -18.69 -15.18
CA SER A 70 4.74 -17.92 -13.94
C SER A 70 4.38 -18.80 -12.73
N ASN A 71 4.96 -18.43 -11.56
CA ASN A 71 4.62 -19.06 -10.28
C ASN A 71 3.41 -18.40 -9.57
N SER A 72 2.76 -17.41 -10.19
CA SER A 72 1.59 -16.72 -9.67
C SER A 72 0.72 -16.17 -10.79
N HIS A 73 -0.56 -15.96 -10.52
CA HIS A 73 -1.49 -15.39 -11.50
C HIS A 73 -1.30 -13.86 -11.73
N ALA A 74 -0.44 -13.19 -10.96
CA ALA A 74 -0.30 -11.73 -11.03
C ALA A 74 0.19 -11.22 -12.40
N PRO A 75 1.21 -11.83 -13.07
CA PRO A 75 1.61 -11.44 -14.42
C PRO A 75 0.50 -11.59 -15.45
N VAL A 76 -0.26 -12.70 -15.39
CA VAL A 76 -1.40 -12.96 -16.28
C VAL A 76 -2.49 -11.91 -16.11
N SER A 77 -2.84 -11.59 -14.85
CA SER A 77 -3.84 -10.58 -14.54
C SER A 77 -3.37 -9.17 -14.97
N LEU A 78 -2.10 -8.85 -14.76
CA LEU A 78 -1.53 -7.57 -15.20
C LEU A 78 -1.58 -7.43 -16.72
N ALA A 79 -1.16 -8.45 -17.46
CA ALA A 79 -1.22 -8.47 -18.92
C ALA A 79 -2.66 -8.25 -19.42
N PHE A 80 -3.61 -9.02 -18.90
CA PHE A 80 -5.03 -8.91 -19.26
C PHE A 80 -5.55 -7.48 -19.09
N TYR A 81 -5.36 -6.88 -17.91
CA TYR A 81 -5.84 -5.51 -17.66
C TYR A 81 -5.06 -4.44 -18.39
N SER A 82 -3.78 -4.65 -18.67
CA SER A 82 -2.95 -3.71 -19.44
C SER A 82 -3.38 -3.64 -20.91
N ILE A 83 -3.67 -4.80 -21.53
CA ILE A 83 -4.16 -4.88 -22.91
C ILE A 83 -5.56 -4.27 -23.02
N SER A 84 -6.48 -4.62 -22.09
CA SER A 84 -7.81 -4.02 -21.97
C SER A 84 -7.73 -2.49 -21.88
N TRP A 85 -6.89 -1.99 -20.98
CA TRP A 85 -6.72 -0.57 -20.76
C TRP A 85 -6.18 0.15 -22.02
N ALA A 86 -5.17 -0.41 -22.68
CA ALA A 86 -4.56 0.18 -23.87
C ALA A 86 -5.58 0.32 -25.02
N HIS A 87 -6.37 -0.72 -25.29
CA HIS A 87 -7.42 -0.67 -26.33
C HIS A 87 -8.49 0.38 -26.01
N ARG A 88 -8.99 0.38 -24.77
CA ARG A 88 -9.98 1.37 -24.33
C ARG A 88 -9.45 2.79 -24.39
N SER A 89 -8.19 3.02 -24.01
CA SER A 89 -7.56 4.35 -24.09
C SER A 89 -7.34 4.81 -25.53
N ALA A 90 -7.21 3.87 -26.46
CA ALA A 90 -7.13 4.16 -27.89
C ALA A 90 -8.50 4.31 -28.56
N GLY A 91 -9.61 4.17 -27.82
CA GLY A 91 -10.97 4.22 -28.39
C GLY A 91 -11.31 2.98 -29.24
N LEU A 92 -10.64 1.86 -29.01
CA LEU A 92 -10.81 0.60 -29.73
C LEU A 92 -11.67 -0.37 -28.90
N ASN A 93 -12.26 -1.34 -29.58
CA ASN A 93 -12.95 -2.45 -28.90
C ASN A 93 -11.98 -3.19 -27.97
N ASP A 94 -12.46 -3.55 -26.80
CA ASP A 94 -11.68 -4.28 -25.79
C ASP A 94 -11.65 -5.77 -26.12
N PRO A 95 -10.54 -6.33 -26.63
CA PRO A 95 -10.46 -7.72 -27.06
C PRO A 95 -10.42 -8.70 -25.90
N THR A 96 -10.17 -8.22 -24.68
CA THR A 96 -10.21 -9.06 -23.47
C THR A 96 -11.63 -9.40 -23.03
N LYS A 97 -12.65 -8.78 -23.63
CA LYS A 97 -14.06 -9.13 -23.43
C LYS A 97 -14.45 -10.45 -24.12
N GLY A 98 -13.64 -10.96 -25.03
CA GLY A 98 -13.82 -12.30 -25.61
C GLY A 98 -13.76 -13.39 -24.53
N ASP A 99 -14.41 -14.52 -24.77
CA ASP A 99 -14.53 -15.57 -23.76
C ASP A 99 -13.20 -16.29 -23.50
N LEU A 100 -12.41 -16.57 -24.53
CA LEU A 100 -11.11 -17.24 -24.37
C LEU A 100 -10.14 -16.52 -23.43
N PRO A 101 -9.86 -15.21 -23.60
CA PRO A 101 -9.00 -14.49 -22.65
C PRO A 101 -9.51 -14.52 -21.21
N LYS A 102 -10.82 -14.42 -21.00
CA LYS A 102 -11.43 -14.51 -19.67
C LYS A 102 -11.22 -15.90 -19.07
N MET A 103 -11.54 -16.96 -19.84
CA MET A 103 -11.39 -18.35 -19.39
C MET A 103 -9.94 -18.68 -19.04
N VAL A 104 -8.96 -18.28 -19.88
CA VAL A 104 -7.53 -18.50 -19.61
C VAL A 104 -7.10 -17.75 -18.35
N ARG A 105 -7.50 -16.47 -18.17
CA ARG A 105 -7.21 -15.72 -16.96
C ARG A 105 -7.80 -16.38 -15.71
N GLU A 106 -9.05 -16.83 -15.77
CA GLU A 106 -9.71 -17.51 -14.65
C GLU A 106 -9.05 -18.84 -14.32
N ALA A 107 -8.70 -19.62 -15.32
CA ALA A 107 -7.95 -20.86 -15.16
C ALA A 107 -6.59 -20.61 -14.50
N ALA A 108 -5.85 -19.57 -14.95
CA ALA A 108 -4.60 -19.16 -14.34
C ALA A 108 -4.78 -18.73 -12.86
N VAL A 109 -5.86 -18.00 -12.54
CA VAL A 109 -6.17 -17.63 -11.15
C VAL A 109 -6.46 -18.86 -10.29
N ARG A 110 -7.19 -19.85 -10.81
CA ARG A 110 -7.45 -21.12 -10.10
C ARG A 110 -6.18 -21.96 -9.94
N LYS A 111 -5.41 -22.14 -11.01
CA LYS A 111 -4.20 -22.99 -11.03
C LYS A 111 -3.05 -22.40 -10.21
N LEU A 112 -2.81 -21.09 -10.35
CA LEU A 112 -1.67 -20.37 -9.75
C LEU A 112 -2.07 -19.56 -8.50
N GLY A 113 -3.35 -19.54 -8.17
CA GLY A 113 -3.91 -18.85 -7.00
C GLY A 113 -3.65 -19.57 -5.69
N GLN A 114 -2.59 -20.37 -5.61
CA GLN A 114 -2.18 -21.00 -4.36
C GLN A 114 -2.12 -19.98 -3.25
N GLY A 115 -2.73 -20.33 -2.11
CA GLY A 115 -3.05 -19.47 -1.00
C GLY A 115 -2.02 -18.37 -0.78
N ASN A 116 -2.43 -17.15 -1.04
CA ASN A 116 -1.62 -16.00 -0.69
C ASN A 116 -1.12 -16.22 0.73
N ASN A 117 0.18 -16.35 0.93
CA ASN A 117 0.83 -16.29 2.24
C ASN A 117 0.50 -14.92 2.83
N LYS A 118 -0.75 -14.79 3.32
CA LYS A 118 -1.27 -13.55 3.90
C LYS A 118 -0.40 -13.26 5.09
N LYS A 119 0.35 -12.17 5.01
CA LYS A 119 1.20 -11.75 6.11
C LYS A 119 0.39 -11.67 7.40
N GLU A 120 0.95 -12.24 8.48
CA GLU A 120 0.34 -12.30 9.80
C GLU A 120 0.24 -10.91 10.44
N PRO A 121 -0.79 -10.63 11.25
CA PRO A 121 -0.82 -9.44 12.09
C PRO A 121 0.20 -9.57 13.23
N ILE A 122 0.87 -8.48 13.58
CA ILE A 122 1.63 -8.44 14.84
C ILE A 122 0.68 -8.22 16.02
N SER A 123 1.01 -8.79 17.18
CA SER A 123 0.26 -8.52 18.42
C SER A 123 0.70 -7.20 19.06
N SER A 124 -0.16 -6.63 19.91
CA SER A 124 0.19 -5.48 20.77
C SER A 124 1.41 -5.78 21.64
N GLN A 125 1.54 -7.02 22.14
CA GLN A 125 2.71 -7.46 22.89
C GLN A 125 3.99 -7.41 22.03
N THR A 126 3.94 -7.89 20.79
CA THR A 126 5.10 -7.80 19.87
C THR A 126 5.45 -6.34 19.60
N LEU A 127 4.47 -5.46 19.40
CA LEU A 127 4.71 -4.03 19.27
C LEU A 127 5.39 -3.45 20.51
N SER A 128 4.95 -3.82 21.73
CA SER A 128 5.57 -3.38 22.98
C SER A 128 7.04 -3.78 23.07
N MET A 129 7.38 -5.01 22.69
CA MET A 129 8.79 -5.46 22.63
C MET A 129 9.64 -4.62 21.66
N ILE A 130 9.06 -4.27 20.50
CA ILE A 130 9.72 -3.38 19.54
C ILE A 130 9.96 -2.01 20.17
N ILE A 131 8.97 -1.43 20.82
CA ILE A 131 9.07 -0.10 21.42
C ILE A 131 10.08 -0.08 22.56
N GLN A 132 10.07 -1.07 23.44
CA GLN A 132 11.06 -1.20 24.51
C GLN A 132 12.49 -1.23 23.96
N LYS A 133 12.71 -1.91 22.84
CA LYS A 133 14.02 -2.02 22.20
C LYS A 133 14.48 -0.75 21.49
N TYR A 134 13.57 -0.09 20.77
CA TYR A 134 13.89 1.00 19.83
C TYR A 134 13.47 2.40 20.31
N ALA A 135 12.80 2.54 21.44
CA ALA A 135 12.41 3.82 22.02
C ALA A 135 12.82 4.01 23.49
N ASN A 136 13.92 3.36 23.93
CA ASN A 136 14.51 3.60 25.24
C ASN A 136 15.16 4.99 25.34
N VAL A 137 15.66 5.36 26.51
CA VAL A 137 16.21 6.71 26.77
C VAL A 137 17.36 7.06 25.83
N ASP A 138 18.24 6.11 25.53
CA ASP A 138 19.45 6.30 24.72
C ASP A 138 19.24 6.11 23.22
N SER A 139 18.02 5.84 22.80
CA SER A 139 17.69 5.56 21.39
C SER A 139 18.13 6.69 20.48
N ASP A 140 18.83 6.34 19.40
CA ASP A 140 19.28 7.27 18.38
C ASP A 140 18.12 7.65 17.40
N LEU A 141 18.42 8.51 16.43
CA LEU A 141 17.43 8.97 15.45
C LEU A 141 16.85 7.80 14.60
N MET A 142 17.69 6.80 14.26
CA MET A 142 17.25 5.67 13.43
C MET A 142 16.34 4.73 14.23
N GLU A 143 16.67 4.47 15.48
CA GLU A 143 15.89 3.67 16.41
C GLU A 143 14.54 4.31 16.69
N LEU A 144 14.51 5.61 17.00
CA LEU A 144 13.25 6.36 17.19
C LEU A 144 12.40 6.42 15.93
N ARG A 145 13.02 6.53 14.72
CA ARG A 145 12.28 6.44 13.46
C ARG A 145 11.60 5.08 13.29
N ILE A 146 12.30 4.00 13.62
CA ILE A 146 11.73 2.64 13.60
C ILE A 146 10.51 2.56 14.52
N ALA A 147 10.66 3.00 15.77
CA ALA A 147 9.56 3.01 16.74
C ALA A 147 8.37 3.83 16.26
N ALA A 148 8.61 5.04 15.72
CA ALA A 148 7.57 5.91 15.18
C ALA A 148 6.85 5.27 13.98
N ILE A 149 7.58 4.65 13.03
CA ILE A 149 7.01 3.92 11.89
C ILE A 149 6.12 2.77 12.38
N CYS A 150 6.59 1.96 13.33
CA CYS A 150 5.83 0.85 13.88
C CYS A 150 4.56 1.31 14.59
N LEU A 151 4.68 2.31 15.45
CA LEU A 151 3.55 2.87 16.19
C LEU A 151 2.49 3.48 15.28
N LEU A 152 2.89 4.36 14.36
CA LEU A 152 1.94 5.00 13.46
C LEU A 152 1.26 3.99 12.52
N SER A 153 2.01 3.04 11.99
CA SER A 153 1.43 1.99 11.14
C SER A 153 0.42 1.12 11.91
N PHE A 154 0.62 0.92 13.22
CA PHE A 154 -0.26 0.12 14.07
C PHE A 154 -1.43 0.96 14.60
N THR A 155 -1.19 2.14 15.19
CA THR A 155 -2.22 2.92 15.90
C THR A 155 -3.09 3.77 14.98
N ALA A 156 -2.54 4.30 13.89
CA ALA A 156 -3.27 5.04 12.87
C ALA A 156 -3.65 4.19 11.64
N PHE A 157 -3.40 2.89 11.69
CA PHE A 157 -3.65 1.94 10.61
C PHE A 157 -3.10 2.41 9.26
N LEU A 158 -1.86 2.93 9.24
CA LEU A 158 -1.29 3.49 8.02
C LEU A 158 -0.77 2.40 7.06
N ARG A 159 -1.01 2.63 5.77
CA ARG A 159 -0.29 1.94 4.71
C ARG A 159 1.07 2.60 4.49
N TYR A 160 2.01 1.88 3.86
CA TYR A 160 3.31 2.46 3.53
C TYR A 160 3.18 3.77 2.73
N ASP A 161 2.36 3.80 1.70
CA ASP A 161 2.20 5.00 0.85
C ASP A 161 1.66 6.19 1.67
N GLU A 162 0.74 5.96 2.62
CA GLU A 162 0.22 6.98 3.55
C GLU A 162 1.30 7.42 4.55
N LEU A 163 2.03 6.47 5.14
CA LEU A 163 3.10 6.74 6.13
C LEU A 163 4.26 7.55 5.53
N SER A 164 4.70 7.16 4.33
CA SER A 164 5.91 7.73 3.72
C SER A 164 5.74 9.17 3.27
N THR A 165 4.51 9.60 3.01
CA THR A 165 4.17 10.94 2.50
C THR A 165 3.73 11.92 3.57
N ILE A 166 3.75 11.56 4.86
CA ILE A 166 3.43 12.49 5.95
C ILE A 166 4.49 13.59 6.00
N LYS A 167 4.05 14.82 5.90
CA LYS A 167 4.88 16.02 6.13
C LYS A 167 4.78 16.47 7.59
N TYR A 168 5.73 17.27 8.04
CA TYR A 168 5.68 17.77 9.41
C TYR A 168 4.46 18.67 9.68
N CYS A 169 4.09 19.52 8.70
CA CYS A 169 2.89 20.33 8.77
C CYS A 169 1.57 19.54 8.89
N ASP A 170 1.58 18.27 8.49
CA ASP A 170 0.42 17.39 8.61
C ASP A 170 0.23 16.82 10.03
N VAL A 171 1.18 17.00 10.93
CA VAL A 171 1.16 16.42 12.28
C VAL A 171 0.87 17.50 13.31
N LEU A 172 -0.33 17.48 13.89
CA LEU A 172 -0.74 18.45 14.91
C LEU A 172 -0.94 17.75 16.26
N PHE A 173 -0.40 18.37 17.31
CA PHE A 173 -0.51 17.87 18.68
C PHE A 173 -1.56 18.68 19.45
N GLY A 174 -2.56 18.00 20.01
CA GLY A 174 -3.56 18.56 20.91
C GLY A 174 -3.41 18.05 22.34
N LYS A 175 -4.30 18.49 23.23
CA LYS A 175 -4.35 18.02 24.61
C LYS A 175 -4.83 16.56 24.62
N GLY A 176 -3.92 15.62 24.93
CA GLY A 176 -4.26 14.19 25.02
C GLY A 176 -4.29 13.43 23.67
N TYR A 177 -3.89 14.05 22.54
CA TYR A 177 -3.87 13.37 21.26
C TYR A 177 -2.88 14.02 20.26
N MET A 178 -2.61 13.32 19.17
CA MET A 178 -2.13 13.91 17.92
C MET A 178 -3.10 13.58 16.80
N LYS A 179 -3.16 14.46 15.79
CA LYS A 179 -3.87 14.19 14.54
C LYS A 179 -2.91 14.33 13.37
N ILE A 180 -3.12 13.51 12.35
CA ILE A 180 -2.28 13.44 11.16
C ILE A 180 -3.19 13.62 9.97
N PHE A 181 -2.90 14.60 9.12
CA PHE A 181 -3.58 14.76 7.85
C PHE A 181 -2.97 13.82 6.81
N LEU A 182 -3.81 13.09 6.11
CA LEU A 182 -3.42 12.21 5.02
C LEU A 182 -3.96 12.80 3.72
N GLU A 183 -3.09 13.44 2.93
CA GLU A 183 -3.46 14.12 1.68
C GLU A 183 -4.13 13.17 0.66
N SER A 184 -3.80 11.89 0.71
CA SER A 184 -4.39 10.89 -0.18
C SER A 184 -4.36 9.50 0.43
N SER A 185 -5.36 8.69 0.11
CA SER A 185 -5.37 7.27 0.43
C SER A 185 -5.72 6.44 -0.81
N LYS A 186 -5.45 5.13 -0.77
CA LYS A 186 -5.80 4.23 -1.88
C LYS A 186 -7.29 4.28 -2.26
N THR A 187 -8.14 4.68 -1.34
CA THR A 187 -9.59 4.77 -1.51
C THR A 187 -10.09 6.19 -1.76
N ASP A 188 -9.26 7.19 -1.55
CA ASP A 188 -9.56 8.59 -1.80
C ASP A 188 -9.14 8.97 -3.23
N VAL A 189 -10.05 8.72 -4.18
CA VAL A 189 -9.82 8.97 -5.61
C VAL A 189 -9.69 10.45 -5.93
N TYR A 190 -10.39 11.30 -5.17
CA TYR A 190 -10.45 12.76 -5.40
C TYR A 190 -9.46 13.55 -4.55
N ARG A 191 -8.61 12.87 -3.74
CA ARG A 191 -7.60 13.51 -2.87
C ARG A 191 -8.19 14.56 -1.94
N VAL A 192 -9.34 14.29 -1.36
CA VAL A 192 -9.99 15.16 -0.36
C VAL A 192 -9.17 15.19 0.94
N GLY A 193 -8.44 14.12 1.21
CA GLY A 193 -7.68 13.92 2.43
C GLY A 193 -8.55 13.62 3.65
N GLU A 194 -7.93 13.12 4.71
CA GLU A 194 -8.65 12.79 5.96
C GLU A 194 -7.72 12.91 7.16
N TRP A 195 -8.27 13.44 8.27
CA TRP A 195 -7.58 13.46 9.56
C TRP A 195 -7.70 12.13 10.28
N VAL A 196 -6.56 11.59 10.72
CA VAL A 196 -6.49 10.43 11.60
C VAL A 196 -6.07 10.88 13.00
N TYR A 197 -6.80 10.44 14.01
CA TYR A 197 -6.56 10.80 15.41
C TYR A 197 -5.88 9.64 16.13
N VAL A 198 -4.85 9.95 16.91
CA VAL A 198 -4.11 9.00 17.74
C VAL A 198 -4.06 9.52 19.16
N SER A 199 -4.59 8.75 20.09
CA SER A 199 -4.68 9.11 21.51
C SER A 199 -3.32 9.10 22.17
N SER A 200 -3.09 10.05 23.08
CA SER A 200 -1.99 9.96 24.05
C SER A 200 -2.34 8.94 25.12
N LEU A 201 -1.37 8.13 25.49
CA LEU A 201 -1.55 7.09 26.51
C LEU A 201 -0.65 7.39 27.70
N ASP A 202 -1.11 7.01 28.87
CA ASP A 202 -0.25 6.99 30.08
C ASP A 202 0.49 5.66 30.17
N SER A 203 1.46 5.51 29.26
CA SER A 203 2.22 4.29 29.06
C SER A 203 3.57 4.61 28.43
N PRO A 204 4.63 3.83 28.69
CA PRO A 204 5.88 3.89 27.97
C PRO A 204 5.75 3.71 26.45
N ASN A 205 4.71 3.00 26.02
CA ASN A 205 4.39 2.75 24.61
C ASN A 205 3.53 3.86 23.97
N CYS A 206 3.42 5.03 24.60
CA CYS A 206 2.59 6.12 24.10
C CYS A 206 3.02 6.60 22.72
N PRO A 207 2.19 6.45 21.67
CA PRO A 207 2.55 6.82 20.30
C PRO A 207 2.82 8.32 20.18
N VAL A 208 2.06 9.16 20.87
CA VAL A 208 2.20 10.63 20.85
C VAL A 208 3.55 11.05 21.43
N LYS A 209 3.91 10.53 22.61
CA LYS A 209 5.18 10.85 23.28
C LYS A 209 6.39 10.42 22.43
N ILE A 210 6.35 9.22 21.83
CA ILE A 210 7.46 8.66 21.04
C ILE A 210 7.61 9.38 19.70
N VAL A 211 6.50 9.63 18.98
CA VAL A 211 6.53 10.39 17.72
C VAL A 211 7.04 11.82 17.97
N LYS A 212 6.57 12.49 19.02
CA LYS A 212 7.07 13.84 19.41
C LYS A 212 8.57 13.82 19.71
N ARG A 213 9.06 12.79 20.41
CA ARG A 213 10.49 12.61 20.69
C ARG A 213 11.29 12.36 19.40
N TYR A 214 10.78 11.54 18.47
CA TYR A 214 11.38 11.34 17.16
C TYR A 214 11.50 12.63 16.38
N LEU A 215 10.41 13.39 16.25
CA LEU A 215 10.38 14.65 15.50
C LEU A 215 11.36 15.67 16.06
N ARG A 216 11.42 15.83 17.40
CA ARG A 216 12.40 16.70 18.06
C ARG A 216 13.84 16.27 17.77
N LYS A 217 14.14 14.95 17.87
CA LYS A 217 15.49 14.44 17.57
C LYS A 217 15.86 14.54 16.10
N ALA A 218 14.86 14.56 15.23
CA ALA A 218 15.01 14.75 13.78
C ALA A 218 15.24 16.22 13.38
N GLY A 219 15.10 17.18 14.33
CA GLY A 219 15.29 18.60 14.11
C GLY A 219 14.07 19.33 13.56
N PHE A 220 12.87 18.79 13.79
CA PHE A 220 11.62 19.48 13.46
C PHE A 220 11.21 20.35 14.64
N ASP A 221 11.34 21.65 14.50
CA ASP A 221 11.05 22.69 15.50
C ASP A 221 10.10 23.78 15.00
N SER A 222 10.03 24.00 13.68
CA SER A 222 9.20 25.01 13.04
C SER A 222 8.38 24.38 11.90
N TYR A 223 7.32 25.10 11.47
CA TYR A 223 6.46 24.65 10.37
C TYR A 223 7.28 24.42 9.10
N THR A 224 7.13 23.22 8.51
CA THR A 224 7.77 22.84 7.24
C THR A 224 6.95 21.78 6.51
N GLU A 225 6.99 21.79 5.18
CA GLU A 225 6.42 20.77 4.32
C GLU A 225 7.37 19.59 4.08
N ASP A 226 8.39 19.47 4.89
CA ASP A 226 9.34 18.37 4.81
C ASP A 226 8.70 17.05 5.26
N PHE A 227 8.98 15.97 4.52
CA PHE A 227 8.58 14.64 4.93
C PHE A 227 9.23 14.24 6.25
N ILE A 228 8.42 13.77 7.21
CA ILE A 228 8.96 13.36 8.51
C ILE A 228 9.82 12.08 8.42
N PHE A 229 9.54 11.20 7.45
CA PHE A 229 10.32 9.99 7.22
C PHE A 229 11.16 10.14 5.94
N ARG A 230 12.40 10.54 6.13
CA ARG A 230 13.41 10.69 5.06
C ARG A 230 14.59 9.73 5.26
N GLY A 231 15.50 9.70 4.30
CA GLY A 231 16.79 9.03 4.48
C GLY A 231 17.58 9.64 5.65
N ILE A 232 18.36 8.81 6.36
CA ILE A 232 19.27 9.24 7.43
C ILE A 232 20.69 9.19 6.91
N THR A 233 21.55 10.11 7.34
CA THR A 233 22.97 10.12 7.00
C THR A 233 23.68 8.90 7.57
N ARG A 234 24.65 8.35 6.81
CA ARG A 234 25.52 7.28 7.29
C ARG A 234 26.64 7.91 8.12
N ASN A 235 26.51 7.89 9.45
CA ASN A 235 27.57 8.31 10.37
C ASN A 235 27.90 7.17 11.31
N LYS A 236 29.19 6.88 11.51
CA LYS A 236 29.67 5.86 12.46
C LYS A 236 29.22 6.20 13.89
N ASN A 237 29.29 7.48 14.26
CA ASN A 237 28.71 7.93 15.52
C ASN A 237 27.20 8.04 15.39
N LYS A 238 26.46 7.16 16.06
CA LYS A 238 24.99 7.09 16.04
C LYS A 238 24.32 8.41 16.46
N HIS A 239 24.89 9.12 17.40
CA HIS A 239 24.34 10.39 17.93
C HIS A 239 24.50 11.58 16.97
N LYS A 240 25.41 11.48 15.98
CA LYS A 240 25.59 12.49 14.91
C LYS A 240 24.76 12.21 13.65
N ARG A 241 23.92 11.19 13.65
CA ARG A 241 23.01 10.91 12.52
C ARG A 241 21.93 11.95 12.42
N LYS A 242 21.67 12.44 11.20
CA LYS A 242 20.66 13.46 10.88
C LYS A 242 19.83 13.01 9.69
N LEU A 243 18.64 13.57 9.53
CA LEU A 243 17.89 13.42 8.29
C LEU A 243 18.69 14.02 7.12
N LYS A 244 18.63 13.39 5.95
CA LYS A 244 19.22 13.95 4.74
C LYS A 244 18.50 15.24 4.37
N THR A 245 19.23 16.20 3.80
CA THR A 245 18.69 17.48 3.31
C THR A 245 17.73 17.28 2.14
N SER A 246 17.93 16.23 1.34
CA SER A 246 17.00 15.88 0.26
C SER A 246 15.61 15.56 0.83
N ASN A 247 14.61 16.38 0.50
CA ASN A 247 13.22 16.18 0.90
C ASN A 247 12.54 15.11 0.04
N LYS A 248 13.04 13.87 0.14
CA LYS A 248 12.47 12.69 -0.52
C LYS A 248 11.94 11.72 0.52
N PRO A 249 10.71 11.19 0.37
CA PRO A 249 10.16 10.22 1.29
C PRO A 249 11.00 8.96 1.35
N ILE A 250 10.99 8.29 2.49
CA ILE A 250 11.68 7.00 2.68
C ILE A 250 11.12 5.96 1.70
N SER A 251 11.99 5.21 1.02
CA SER A 251 11.55 4.23 0.02
C SER A 251 10.88 2.99 0.64
N TYR A 252 10.00 2.35 -0.15
CA TYR A 252 9.34 1.09 0.26
C TYR A 252 10.35 0.00 0.61
N SER A 253 11.40 -0.15 -0.20
CA SER A 253 12.44 -1.15 0.05
C SER A 253 13.16 -0.90 1.37
N THR A 254 13.45 0.36 1.69
CA THR A 254 14.08 0.73 2.99
C THR A 254 13.15 0.39 4.15
N VAL A 255 11.88 0.80 4.12
CA VAL A 255 10.92 0.50 5.20
C VAL A 255 10.73 -1.01 5.35
N ARG A 256 10.59 -1.73 4.23
CA ARG A 256 10.46 -3.19 4.25
C ARG A 256 11.68 -3.87 4.88
N SER A 257 12.88 -3.50 4.48
CA SER A 257 14.12 -4.08 5.04
C SER A 257 14.25 -3.79 6.53
N LEU A 258 14.02 -2.56 6.96
CA LEU A 258 14.01 -2.17 8.37
C LEU A 258 13.01 -3.01 9.18
N LEU A 259 11.77 -3.15 8.71
CA LEU A 259 10.75 -3.90 9.44
C LEU A 259 11.09 -5.40 9.53
N LEU A 260 11.63 -6.01 8.48
CA LEU A 260 12.04 -7.41 8.53
C LEU A 260 13.18 -7.64 9.54
N GLU A 261 14.12 -6.70 9.63
CA GLU A 261 15.19 -6.72 10.62
C GLU A 261 14.65 -6.54 12.05
N VAL A 262 13.74 -5.58 12.23
CA VAL A 262 13.04 -5.34 13.50
C VAL A 262 12.30 -6.60 13.97
N PHE A 263 11.55 -7.27 13.09
CA PHE A 263 10.82 -8.48 13.46
C PHE A 263 11.77 -9.61 13.90
N ARG A 264 12.88 -9.84 13.17
CA ARG A 264 13.91 -10.78 13.59
C ARG A 264 14.48 -10.44 14.96
N SER A 265 14.74 -9.15 15.20
CA SER A 265 15.37 -8.67 16.44
C SER A 265 14.51 -8.86 17.70
N VAL A 266 13.22 -9.14 17.53
CA VAL A 266 12.27 -9.48 18.61
C VAL A 266 11.77 -10.93 18.52
N GLY A 267 12.55 -11.80 17.84
CA GLY A 267 12.27 -13.23 17.76
C GLY A 267 11.06 -13.62 16.90
N LYS A 268 10.69 -12.79 15.91
CA LYS A 268 9.59 -13.10 15.00
C LYS A 268 10.10 -13.50 13.62
N ASP A 269 9.44 -14.49 13.01
CA ASP A 269 9.77 -14.94 11.66
C ASP A 269 9.39 -13.86 10.62
N PRO A 270 10.37 -13.29 9.90
CA PRO A 270 10.11 -12.27 8.88
C PRO A 270 9.46 -12.85 7.59
N SER A 271 9.48 -14.19 7.41
CA SER A 271 8.86 -14.80 6.23
C SER A 271 7.34 -14.67 6.22
N VAL A 272 6.71 -14.65 7.40
CA VAL A 272 5.26 -14.51 7.58
C VAL A 272 4.83 -13.07 7.88
N LEU A 273 5.78 -12.13 8.05
CA LEU A 273 5.52 -10.74 8.37
C LEU A 273 5.90 -9.79 7.22
N GLY A 274 5.40 -8.56 7.24
CA GLY A 274 5.70 -7.53 6.26
C GLY A 274 5.12 -6.17 6.64
N THR A 275 5.22 -5.19 5.74
CA THR A 275 4.73 -3.81 5.98
C THR A 275 3.25 -3.74 6.38
N HIS A 276 2.41 -4.64 5.87
CA HIS A 276 0.99 -4.70 6.23
C HIS A 276 0.71 -5.37 7.58
N SER A 277 1.69 -6.04 8.20
CA SER A 277 1.51 -6.75 9.47
C SER A 277 1.21 -5.82 10.64
N LEU A 278 1.76 -4.61 10.62
CA LEU A 278 1.50 -3.56 11.61
C LEU A 278 0.04 -3.08 11.53
N ARG A 279 -0.41 -2.67 10.35
CA ARG A 279 -1.81 -2.25 10.11
C ARG A 279 -2.80 -3.37 10.43
N LYS A 280 -2.49 -4.62 10.04
CA LYS A 280 -3.31 -5.78 10.40
C LYS A 280 -3.35 -5.99 11.91
N GLY A 281 -2.22 -5.81 12.59
CA GLY A 281 -2.11 -5.90 14.04
C GLY A 281 -3.03 -4.93 14.74
N GLY A 282 -2.96 -3.65 14.38
CA GLY A 282 -3.83 -2.61 14.92
C GLY A 282 -5.32 -2.90 14.67
N ALA A 283 -5.67 -3.25 13.43
CA ALA A 283 -7.03 -3.61 13.07
C ALA A 283 -7.53 -4.84 13.85
N THR A 284 -6.72 -5.88 13.99
CA THR A 284 -7.06 -7.08 14.76
C THR A 284 -7.23 -6.76 16.25
N ALA A 285 -6.35 -5.91 16.80
CA ALA A 285 -6.46 -5.47 18.20
C ALA A 285 -7.75 -4.68 18.45
N ALA A 286 -8.10 -3.74 17.56
CA ALA A 286 -9.35 -2.98 17.68
C ALA A 286 -10.59 -3.89 17.64
N ALA A 287 -10.64 -4.83 16.70
CA ALA A 287 -11.74 -5.79 16.61
C ALA A 287 -11.84 -6.70 17.85
N ARG A 288 -10.70 -7.12 18.43
CA ARG A 288 -10.69 -7.94 19.67
C ARG A 288 -11.13 -7.18 20.90
N ASN A 289 -10.91 -5.86 20.92
CA ASN A 289 -11.35 -4.98 22.02
C ASN A 289 -12.75 -4.40 21.75
N ALA A 290 -13.53 -5.00 20.87
CA ALA A 290 -14.92 -4.65 20.58
C ALA A 290 -15.13 -3.16 20.25
N VAL A 291 -14.16 -2.53 19.58
CA VAL A 291 -14.33 -1.17 19.07
C VAL A 291 -15.51 -1.16 18.10
N GLU A 292 -16.42 -0.19 18.28
CA GLU A 292 -17.62 -0.03 17.43
C GLU A 292 -17.26 -0.05 15.94
N ASP A 293 -17.98 -0.86 15.17
CA ASP A 293 -17.64 -1.16 13.77
C ASP A 293 -17.58 0.10 12.88
N ARG A 294 -18.47 1.06 13.09
CA ARG A 294 -18.49 2.33 12.38
C ARG A 294 -17.23 3.15 12.62
N LEU A 295 -16.80 3.27 13.89
CA LEU A 295 -15.58 4.00 14.28
C LEU A 295 -14.34 3.28 13.78
N PHE A 296 -14.30 1.96 13.91
CA PHE A 296 -13.24 1.11 13.41
C PHE A 296 -13.06 1.24 11.90
N LYS A 297 -14.17 1.15 11.14
CA LYS A 297 -14.20 1.31 9.68
C LYS A 297 -13.71 2.70 9.25
N LYS A 298 -14.18 3.76 9.91
CA LYS A 298 -13.75 5.14 9.69
C LYS A 298 -12.26 5.31 9.97
N HIS A 299 -11.79 4.90 11.14
CA HIS A 299 -10.36 5.00 11.51
C HIS A 299 -9.43 4.31 10.50
N GLY A 300 -9.85 3.14 9.98
CA GLY A 300 -9.10 2.40 8.96
C GLY A 300 -9.30 2.91 7.53
N ARG A 301 -10.19 3.87 7.31
CA ARG A 301 -10.51 4.42 5.98
C ARG A 301 -10.92 3.34 4.97
N TRP A 302 -11.75 2.37 5.44
CA TRP A 302 -12.31 1.33 4.58
C TRP A 302 -13.68 1.74 4.04
N ARG A 303 -13.88 1.63 2.72
CA ARG A 303 -15.17 1.90 2.07
C ARG A 303 -16.17 0.76 2.21
N SER A 304 -15.69 -0.48 2.36
CA SER A 304 -16.54 -1.68 2.47
C SER A 304 -16.08 -2.59 3.60
N ASP A 305 -17.03 -3.33 4.19
CA ASP A 305 -16.77 -4.31 5.23
C ASP A 305 -15.88 -5.44 4.70
N LYS A 306 -16.12 -5.93 3.49
CA LYS A 306 -15.26 -6.91 2.81
C LYS A 306 -13.77 -6.47 2.76
N SER A 307 -13.50 -5.17 2.66
CA SER A 307 -12.13 -4.64 2.69
C SER A 307 -11.57 -4.55 4.09
N LYS A 308 -12.40 -4.21 5.08
CA LYS A 308 -12.08 -4.15 6.51
C LYS A 308 -11.77 -5.55 7.05
N ASP A 309 -12.63 -6.52 6.79
CA ASP A 309 -12.54 -7.89 7.32
C ASP A 309 -11.28 -8.63 6.86
N LYS A 310 -10.70 -8.26 5.71
CA LYS A 310 -9.41 -8.78 5.27
C LYS A 310 -8.24 -8.42 6.21
N TYR A 311 -8.40 -7.42 7.04
CA TYR A 311 -7.37 -6.97 8.00
C TYR A 311 -7.55 -7.55 9.39
N VAL A 312 -8.71 -8.14 9.71
CA VAL A 312 -8.98 -8.76 11.00
C VAL A 312 -8.61 -10.25 10.95
N LYS A 313 -7.95 -10.72 12.00
CA LYS A 313 -7.69 -12.16 12.23
C LYS A 313 -8.39 -12.58 13.50
N GLU A 314 -9.43 -13.39 13.35
CA GLU A 314 -10.17 -13.96 14.47
C GLU A 314 -9.29 -14.96 15.24
N ASN A 315 -9.46 -14.97 16.55
CA ASN A 315 -8.87 -16.01 17.41
C ASN A 315 -9.77 -17.25 17.46
N LEU A 316 -9.28 -18.31 18.10
CA LEU A 316 -10.03 -19.57 18.20
C LEU A 316 -11.38 -19.39 18.93
N THR A 317 -11.40 -18.60 20.00
CA THR A 317 -12.62 -18.30 20.77
C THR A 317 -13.70 -17.65 19.89
N GLN A 318 -13.31 -16.64 19.10
CA GLN A 318 -14.22 -15.97 18.17
C GLN A 318 -14.74 -16.93 17.08
N LYS A 319 -13.87 -17.80 16.54
CA LYS A 319 -14.28 -18.82 15.55
C LYS A 319 -15.26 -19.85 16.12
N LEU A 320 -15.07 -20.22 17.37
CA LEU A 320 -15.93 -21.18 18.06
C LEU A 320 -17.24 -20.56 18.58
N PHE A 321 -17.30 -19.23 18.68
CA PHE A 321 -18.43 -18.51 19.25
C PHE A 321 -19.74 -18.85 18.51
N VAL A 322 -19.72 -18.91 17.19
CA VAL A 322 -20.90 -19.25 16.39
C VAL A 322 -21.43 -20.64 16.76
N SER A 323 -20.57 -21.66 16.67
CA SER A 323 -20.99 -23.04 16.96
C SER A 323 -21.42 -23.27 18.41
N LYS A 324 -20.84 -22.54 19.36
CA LYS A 324 -21.22 -22.61 20.77
C LYS A 324 -22.60 -22.00 21.09
N ASN A 325 -23.11 -21.16 20.19
CA ASN A 325 -24.37 -20.43 20.39
C ASN A 325 -25.46 -20.87 19.39
N LEU A 326 -25.37 -22.10 18.85
CA LEU A 326 -26.41 -22.67 17.98
C LEU A 326 -27.60 -23.27 18.74
N GLY A 327 -27.59 -23.29 20.08
CA GLY A 327 -28.68 -23.83 20.88
C GLY A 327 -28.73 -25.37 20.98
N LEU A 328 -27.61 -26.06 20.72
CA LEU A 328 -27.44 -27.50 20.83
C LEU A 328 -27.13 -27.91 22.27
#